data_0a89ec5a6a21f2e626e63158c75c1276
#
_entry.id   0a89ec5a6a21f2e626e63158c75c1276
#
_cell.length_a   1.000
_cell.length_b   1.000
_cell.length_c   1.000
_cell.angle_alpha   90.00
_cell.angle_beta   90.00
_cell.angle_gamma   90.00
#
_symmetry.space_group_name_H-M   'P 1'
#
loop_
_entity.id
_entity.type
_entity.pdbx_description
1 polymer ?
#
loop_
_entity_poly.entity_id
_entity_poly.type
_entity_poly.pdbx_seq_one_letter_code
_entity_poly.pdbx_strand_id
1 'polypeptide(L)'
;MTSREIRSGFLKYFEKHGHAVVSSSSLVPGDDPTLLFTNAGMNQFKDVFLGREKRPYTRATTVQKVMRVSGKHNDLDNVGPSHRHHTFFEMLGNFSFGDYFKKDAIPFAWGLLTDVWQLDKDRLYPTIFKGQEGVPRDDEAFAIWTQFVPPERITALGMDDNFWQMGETGPCGRCSEIMYYRPEAPCSEAVCRGIECSCDRYFEIWNNVFMEFNRIAGGELQPLPALSVDTGMGFERITSVLQQKFSNYDTDIFTPILDAIGAAAGRTYTHYRGGGDHPDVSMRVVADHLRAMTFLIADGVVPSNEFRGYTLRKIMRRAMRHGKKLGFTQPFLHSLVDVVVREMGDAYPELRRNRDNVVVVVRSEEERFDVVLISGLPRLEEALDRAEAGSKVLPGDDVFRLYDSLGVPIDFMEDIAGQRGLSIDREGYNRAMEGQKERARAASAFDSKKTQDFAFASDEARTAAVSGGDQFEGYSRTTVTGVPVLAVFDADRKQVAALEAGETGFVVLERTPFYVESGGQVSDGGTIVNEATGASAAVTGLTRLAPGGPRAHRVSVSSGAITPRDIVTAAVDEKTRDATRRNHTATHLL
;
A
#
# COMPACT_ATOMS: atom_id res chain seq x y z
N MET A 1 -5.35 3.57 34.76
CA MET A 1 -5.22 4.69 33.78
C MET A 1 -5.89 4.28 32.48
N THR A 2 -6.61 5.18 31.85
CA THR A 2 -7.14 4.98 30.49
C THR A 2 -6.06 5.23 29.42
N SER A 3 -6.24 4.67 28.24
CA SER A 3 -5.34 4.91 27.10
C SER A 3 -5.20 6.42 26.78
N ARG A 4 -6.29 7.18 26.90
CA ARG A 4 -6.29 8.65 26.74
C ARG A 4 -5.38 9.35 27.78
N GLU A 5 -5.43 8.94 29.03
CA GLU A 5 -4.58 9.47 30.10
C GLU A 5 -3.12 9.12 29.90
N ILE A 6 -2.82 7.89 29.45
CA ILE A 6 -1.45 7.44 29.14
C ILE A 6 -0.85 8.29 28.01
N ARG A 7 -1.59 8.44 26.90
CA ARG A 7 -1.16 9.26 25.75
C ARG A 7 -0.87 10.71 26.16
N SER A 8 -1.81 11.33 26.85
CA SER A 8 -1.66 12.72 27.30
C SER A 8 -0.60 12.88 28.39
N GLY A 9 -0.46 11.89 29.27
CA GLY A 9 0.54 11.87 30.34
C GLY A 9 1.97 11.81 29.77
N PHE A 10 2.21 10.98 28.75
CA PHE A 10 3.50 10.92 28.06
C PHE A 10 3.89 12.28 27.47
N LEU A 11 3.00 12.86 26.66
CA LEU A 11 3.27 14.15 26.02
C LEU A 11 3.53 15.25 27.04
N LYS A 12 2.71 15.38 28.08
CA LYS A 12 2.87 16.38 29.15
C LYS A 12 4.15 16.19 29.96
N TYR A 13 4.56 14.93 30.17
CA TYR A 13 5.82 14.65 30.88
C TYR A 13 7.01 15.23 30.10
N PHE A 14 7.10 14.93 28.81
CA PHE A 14 8.20 15.43 27.99
C PHE A 14 8.09 16.92 27.67
N GLU A 15 6.88 17.46 27.51
CA GLU A 15 6.66 18.91 27.38
C GLU A 15 7.23 19.65 28.61
N LYS A 16 6.98 19.15 29.82
CA LYS A 16 7.55 19.69 31.07
C LYS A 16 9.09 19.65 31.09
N HIS A 17 9.69 18.71 30.35
CA HIS A 17 11.14 18.59 30.19
C HIS A 17 11.67 19.32 28.94
N GLY A 18 10.93 20.28 28.40
CA GLY A 18 11.36 21.18 27.33
C GLY A 18 11.23 20.58 25.91
N HIS A 19 10.48 19.52 25.73
CA HIS A 19 10.22 18.95 24.40
C HIS A 19 9.04 19.64 23.73
N ALA A 20 9.21 19.98 22.45
CA ALA A 20 8.10 20.44 21.62
C ALA A 20 7.16 19.26 21.33
N VAL A 21 5.85 19.43 21.56
CA VAL A 21 4.84 18.44 21.19
C VAL A 21 4.60 18.54 19.68
N VAL A 22 4.92 17.48 18.95
CA VAL A 22 4.80 17.41 17.49
C VAL A 22 3.72 16.42 17.11
N SER A 23 2.84 16.80 16.20
CA SER A 23 1.76 15.93 15.71
C SER A 23 2.32 14.72 14.97
N SER A 24 1.55 13.62 14.97
CA SER A 24 1.84 12.45 14.13
C SER A 24 1.94 12.84 12.65
N SER A 25 2.95 12.37 11.97
CA SER A 25 2.99 12.42 10.50
C SER A 25 2.01 11.40 9.90
N SER A 26 1.76 11.52 8.59
CA SER A 26 1.00 10.53 7.83
C SER A 26 1.68 9.15 7.86
N LEU A 27 0.89 8.10 7.74
CA LEU A 27 1.39 6.73 7.48
C LEU A 27 2.06 6.61 6.10
N VAL A 28 1.76 7.54 5.19
CA VAL A 28 2.39 7.63 3.87
C VAL A 28 3.54 8.62 3.96
N PRO A 29 4.81 8.17 3.99
CA PRO A 29 5.96 9.07 4.03
C PRO A 29 6.03 9.84 2.70
N GLY A 30 5.97 11.19 2.78
CA GLY A 30 5.91 12.07 1.59
C GLY A 30 7.21 12.07 0.79
N ASP A 31 8.35 12.06 1.48
CA ASP A 31 9.65 12.37 0.89
C ASP A 31 10.67 11.22 0.98
N ASP A 32 10.27 10.03 1.45
CA ASP A 32 11.17 8.88 1.57
C ASP A 32 10.73 7.70 0.69
N PRO A 33 11.32 7.53 -0.51
CA PRO A 33 10.98 6.45 -1.41
C PRO A 33 11.47 5.07 -0.91
N THR A 34 12.30 5.03 0.14
CA THR A 34 12.83 3.77 0.71
C THR A 34 11.85 3.11 1.66
N LEU A 35 10.81 3.81 2.10
CA LEU A 35 9.80 3.33 3.03
C LEU A 35 8.43 3.21 2.36
N LEU A 36 7.83 2.04 2.51
CA LEU A 36 6.45 1.83 2.06
C LEU A 36 5.47 2.61 2.96
N PHE A 37 5.66 2.51 4.28
CA PHE A 37 4.89 3.22 5.29
C PHE A 37 5.80 3.76 6.39
N THR A 38 5.32 4.75 7.13
CA THR A 38 5.93 5.20 8.37
C THR A 38 5.94 4.05 9.37
N ASN A 39 7.12 3.56 9.76
CA ASN A 39 7.31 2.38 10.59
C ASN A 39 7.94 2.67 11.96
N ALA A 40 8.32 3.93 12.22
CA ALA A 40 8.90 4.39 13.47
C ALA A 40 8.62 5.89 13.70
N GLY A 41 8.68 6.32 14.96
CA GLY A 41 8.47 7.72 15.34
C GLY A 41 9.46 8.68 14.72
N MET A 42 10.69 8.21 14.48
CA MET A 42 11.78 9.02 13.93
C MET A 42 11.64 9.34 12.44
N ASN A 43 10.77 8.65 11.69
CA ASN A 43 10.72 8.82 10.24
C ASN A 43 10.50 10.28 9.81
N GLN A 44 9.61 11.01 10.51
CA GLN A 44 9.37 12.43 10.24
C GLN A 44 10.55 13.36 10.61
N PHE A 45 11.55 12.85 11.33
CA PHE A 45 12.73 13.58 11.78
C PHE A 45 14.03 13.09 11.12
N LYS A 46 13.96 12.19 10.14
CA LYS A 46 15.12 11.59 9.47
C LYS A 46 16.13 12.64 9.02
N ASP A 47 15.68 13.68 8.33
CA ASP A 47 16.54 14.72 7.79
C ASP A 47 17.07 15.66 8.88
N VAL A 48 16.39 15.77 10.02
CA VAL A 48 16.89 16.49 11.19
C VAL A 48 18.09 15.74 11.80
N PHE A 49 18.00 14.41 11.97
CA PHE A 49 19.12 13.58 12.45
C PHE A 49 20.32 13.61 11.49
N LEU A 50 20.06 13.67 10.19
CA LEU A 50 21.10 13.78 9.16
C LEU A 50 21.68 15.21 9.01
N GLY A 51 21.14 16.20 9.75
CA GLY A 51 21.55 17.59 9.66
C GLY A 51 21.13 18.30 8.37
N ARG A 52 20.24 17.71 7.58
CA ARG A 52 19.72 18.25 6.31
C ARG A 52 18.59 19.24 6.53
N GLU A 53 17.85 19.07 7.62
CA GLU A 53 16.75 19.95 8.02
C GLU A 53 17.01 20.53 9.41
N LYS A 54 16.57 21.77 9.63
CA LYS A 54 16.58 22.44 10.95
C LYS A 54 15.16 22.72 11.40
N ARG A 55 14.86 22.38 12.64
CA ARG A 55 13.59 22.68 13.30
C ARG A 55 13.80 23.81 14.33
N PRO A 56 12.74 24.54 14.71
CA PRO A 56 12.84 25.60 15.73
C PRO A 56 12.99 25.06 17.17
N TYR A 57 13.24 23.76 17.32
CA TYR A 57 13.42 23.05 18.58
C TYR A 57 14.53 22.00 18.45
N THR A 58 15.18 21.68 19.57
CA THR A 58 16.20 20.62 19.67
C THR A 58 15.68 19.37 20.38
N ARG A 59 14.48 19.44 20.97
CA ARG A 59 13.79 18.33 21.63
C ARG A 59 12.36 18.23 21.09
N ALA A 60 11.90 17.03 20.85
CA ALA A 60 10.53 16.78 20.41
C ALA A 60 9.92 15.59 21.14
N THR A 61 8.60 15.56 21.22
CA THR A 61 7.82 14.38 21.65
C THR A 61 6.61 14.23 20.76
N THR A 62 6.25 12.99 20.46
CA THR A 62 5.11 12.68 19.59
C THR A 62 4.46 11.36 19.96
N VAL A 63 3.20 11.21 19.57
CA VAL A 63 2.51 9.92 19.45
C VAL A 63 2.33 9.65 17.97
N GLN A 64 3.21 8.84 17.40
CA GLN A 64 3.26 8.58 15.96
C GLN A 64 2.46 7.35 15.56
N LYS A 65 1.62 7.51 14.55
CA LYS A 65 0.99 6.38 13.83
C LYS A 65 2.06 5.61 13.08
N VAL A 66 2.10 4.29 13.23
CA VAL A 66 3.07 3.44 12.53
C VAL A 66 2.41 2.20 11.94
N MET A 67 2.96 1.73 10.81
CA MET A 67 2.55 0.50 10.12
C MET A 67 3.74 -0.43 9.95
N ARG A 68 3.59 -1.69 10.38
CA ARG A 68 4.62 -2.74 10.24
C ARG A 68 4.06 -3.96 9.52
N VAL A 69 4.11 -3.92 8.18
CA VAL A 69 3.47 -4.92 7.29
C VAL A 69 4.38 -5.36 6.13
N SER A 70 5.64 -4.94 6.15
CA SER A 70 6.60 -5.25 5.08
C SER A 70 8.05 -5.09 5.53
N GLY A 71 8.98 -5.69 4.78
CA GLY A 71 10.41 -5.58 5.01
C GLY A 71 10.88 -6.24 6.31
N LYS A 72 11.92 -5.66 6.94
CA LYS A 72 12.51 -6.16 8.19
C LYS A 72 11.51 -6.16 9.37
N HIS A 73 10.57 -5.23 9.35
CA HIS A 73 9.55 -5.04 10.40
C HIS A 73 8.17 -5.48 9.88
N ASN A 74 7.97 -6.78 9.64
CA ASN A 74 6.70 -7.34 9.20
C ASN A 74 6.03 -8.13 10.33
N ASP A 75 4.97 -7.56 10.91
CA ASP A 75 4.21 -8.18 12.00
C ASP A 75 2.91 -8.86 11.54
N LEU A 76 2.57 -8.80 10.24
CA LEU A 76 1.29 -9.23 9.70
C LEU A 76 0.90 -10.66 10.12
N ASP A 77 1.84 -11.60 10.03
CA ASP A 77 1.56 -13.02 10.30
C ASP A 77 1.40 -13.31 11.81
N ASN A 78 1.98 -12.47 12.65
CA ASN A 78 1.88 -12.56 14.10
C ASN A 78 0.56 -12.00 14.66
N VAL A 79 -0.17 -11.19 13.88
CA VAL A 79 -1.44 -10.59 14.30
C VAL A 79 -2.52 -11.65 14.43
N GLY A 80 -3.16 -11.67 15.58
CA GLY A 80 -4.18 -12.64 15.96
C GLY A 80 -3.65 -13.72 16.92
N PRO A 81 -2.70 -14.58 16.52
CA PRO A 81 -2.06 -15.51 17.44
C PRO A 81 -1.29 -14.84 18.58
N SER A 82 -0.55 -13.79 18.29
CA SER A 82 0.20 -13.02 19.29
C SER A 82 -0.69 -12.04 20.05
N HIS A 83 -0.35 -11.82 21.33
CA HIS A 83 -1.03 -10.87 22.21
C HIS A 83 -0.48 -9.44 22.12
N ARG A 84 0.63 -9.23 21.39
CA ARG A 84 1.42 -7.99 21.41
C ARG A 84 1.79 -7.42 20.05
N HIS A 85 1.54 -8.14 18.96
CA HIS A 85 1.87 -7.69 17.61
C HIS A 85 0.65 -7.10 16.90
N HIS A 86 0.89 -6.00 16.18
CA HIS A 86 -0.10 -5.24 15.45
C HIS A 86 0.45 -4.82 14.10
N THR A 87 -0.41 -4.73 13.09
CA THR A 87 -0.04 -4.11 11.82
C THR A 87 0.01 -2.60 11.94
N PHE A 88 -0.98 -2.02 12.61
CA PHE A 88 -1.06 -0.62 12.98
C PHE A 88 -0.97 -0.47 14.49
N PHE A 89 -0.11 0.43 14.96
CA PHE A 89 -0.03 0.80 16.37
C PHE A 89 0.45 2.24 16.54
N GLU A 90 0.37 2.74 17.76
CA GLU A 90 0.89 4.05 18.11
C GLU A 90 2.25 3.89 18.81
N MET A 91 3.21 4.74 18.45
CA MET A 91 4.53 4.79 19.04
C MET A 91 4.71 6.11 19.77
N LEU A 92 4.86 6.04 21.09
CA LEU A 92 5.21 7.16 21.94
C LEU A 92 6.72 7.39 21.82
N GLY A 93 7.13 8.59 21.43
CA GLY A 93 8.54 8.90 21.20
C GLY A 93 8.96 10.24 21.80
N ASN A 94 10.17 10.26 22.36
CA ASN A 94 10.88 11.48 22.69
C ASN A 94 12.22 11.51 21.96
N PHE A 95 12.60 12.68 21.50
CA PHE A 95 13.71 12.90 20.58
C PHE A 95 14.60 14.02 21.06
N SER A 96 15.91 13.85 20.86
CA SER A 96 16.93 14.89 21.03
C SER A 96 17.72 15.01 19.74
N PHE A 97 17.87 16.23 19.26
CA PHE A 97 18.62 16.55 18.06
C PHE A 97 19.89 17.31 18.44
N GLY A 98 20.89 16.57 19.00
CA GLY A 98 22.14 17.13 19.46
C GLY A 98 22.07 17.94 20.75
N ASP A 99 21.00 17.80 21.53
CA ASP A 99 20.80 18.53 22.79
C ASP A 99 21.23 17.68 24.00
N TYR A 100 20.55 16.56 24.23
CA TYR A 100 20.89 15.59 25.27
C TYR A 100 21.13 14.20 24.70
N PHE A 101 21.77 13.33 25.51
CA PHE A 101 22.09 11.96 25.14
C PHE A 101 21.74 11.00 26.27
N LYS A 102 22.47 9.90 26.44
CA LYS A 102 22.17 8.81 27.40
C LYS A 102 21.96 9.28 28.83
N LYS A 103 22.74 10.27 29.29
CA LYS A 103 22.72 10.79 30.67
C LYS A 103 21.38 11.40 31.08
N ASP A 104 20.60 11.87 30.13
CA ASP A 104 19.27 12.42 30.37
C ASP A 104 18.17 11.47 29.87
N ALA A 105 18.39 10.81 28.73
CA ALA A 105 17.40 9.91 28.13
C ALA A 105 17.02 8.77 29.07
N ILE A 106 17.99 8.09 29.68
CA ILE A 106 17.77 6.98 30.60
C ILE A 106 17.03 7.45 31.86
N PRO A 107 17.47 8.53 32.56
CA PRO A 107 16.69 9.07 33.68
C PRO A 107 15.28 9.53 33.33
N PHE A 108 15.05 10.12 32.16
CA PHE A 108 13.70 10.46 31.73
C PHE A 108 12.83 9.22 31.58
N ALA A 109 13.35 8.18 30.93
CA ALA A 109 12.61 6.92 30.78
C ALA A 109 12.30 6.29 32.15
N TRP A 110 13.28 6.19 33.01
CA TRP A 110 13.11 5.64 34.36
C TRP A 110 12.10 6.44 35.18
N GLY A 111 12.24 7.78 35.23
CA GLY A 111 11.37 8.65 36.01
C GLY A 111 9.91 8.60 35.53
N LEU A 112 9.66 8.53 34.22
CA LEU A 112 8.30 8.37 33.70
C LEU A 112 7.68 7.06 34.17
N LEU A 113 8.41 5.95 34.03
CA LEU A 113 7.90 4.62 34.37
C LEU A 113 7.68 4.45 35.89
N THR A 114 8.63 4.92 36.73
CA THR A 114 8.63 4.61 38.15
C THR A 114 8.04 5.70 39.03
N ASP A 115 8.28 6.98 38.72
CA ASP A 115 7.84 8.08 39.58
C ASP A 115 6.48 8.63 39.15
N VAL A 116 6.20 8.63 37.82
CA VAL A 116 4.93 9.15 37.28
C VAL A 116 3.89 8.02 37.14
N TRP A 117 4.25 6.91 36.48
CA TRP A 117 3.34 5.80 36.26
C TRP A 117 3.40 4.71 37.34
N GLN A 118 4.32 4.82 38.28
CA GLN A 118 4.45 3.98 39.46
C GLN A 118 4.54 2.49 39.16
N LEU A 119 5.20 2.14 38.07
CA LEU A 119 5.50 0.75 37.77
C LEU A 119 6.49 0.20 38.83
N ASP A 120 6.31 -1.06 39.16
CA ASP A 120 7.17 -1.77 40.10
C ASP A 120 8.61 -1.85 39.55
N LYS A 121 9.54 -1.18 40.25
CA LYS A 121 10.96 -1.10 39.92
C LYS A 121 11.61 -2.48 39.81
N ASP A 122 11.09 -3.46 40.56
CA ASP A 122 11.61 -4.83 40.57
C ASP A 122 11.20 -5.64 39.35
N ARG A 123 10.26 -5.14 38.55
CA ARG A 123 9.83 -5.71 37.28
C ARG A 123 10.47 -5.11 36.06
N LEU A 124 11.35 -4.10 36.21
CA LEU A 124 12.02 -3.43 35.10
C LEU A 124 13.43 -3.97 34.89
N TYR A 125 13.71 -4.43 33.68
CA TYR A 125 14.96 -5.07 33.26
C TYR A 125 15.50 -4.36 32.01
N PRO A 126 16.48 -3.46 32.15
CA PRO A 126 17.07 -2.81 30.97
C PRO A 126 18.06 -3.73 30.24
N THR A 127 18.22 -3.48 28.95
CA THR A 127 19.23 -4.12 28.11
C THR A 127 20.25 -3.10 27.64
N ILE A 128 21.42 -3.57 27.21
CA ILE A 128 22.45 -2.73 26.56
C ILE A 128 23.09 -3.48 25.40
N PHE A 129 23.73 -2.76 24.50
CA PHE A 129 24.51 -3.36 23.42
C PHE A 129 25.80 -4.04 23.96
N LYS A 130 26.01 -5.33 23.61
CA LYS A 130 27.14 -6.13 24.12
C LYS A 130 28.48 -5.87 23.44
N GLY A 131 28.47 -5.18 22.28
CA GLY A 131 29.61 -5.03 21.39
C GLY A 131 29.64 -6.13 20.31
N GLN A 132 29.59 -5.72 19.04
CA GLN A 132 29.58 -6.62 17.88
C GLN A 132 29.90 -5.82 16.59
N GLU A 133 30.46 -6.49 15.57
CA GLU A 133 30.72 -5.92 14.23
C GLU A 133 31.52 -4.59 14.25
N GLY A 134 32.52 -4.51 15.14
CA GLY A 134 33.38 -3.31 15.26
C GLY A 134 32.78 -2.18 16.08
N VAL A 135 31.52 -2.29 16.51
CA VAL A 135 30.91 -1.34 17.44
C VAL A 135 31.13 -1.84 18.88
N PRO A 136 31.73 -1.00 19.77
CA PRO A 136 32.05 -1.44 21.12
C PRO A 136 30.80 -1.57 22.01
N ARG A 137 30.94 -2.34 23.12
CA ARG A 137 29.92 -2.45 24.16
C ARG A 137 29.52 -1.08 24.68
N ASP A 138 28.25 -0.95 25.07
CA ASP A 138 27.72 0.33 25.59
C ASP A 138 27.94 0.43 27.13
N ASP A 139 29.20 0.64 27.52
CA ASP A 139 29.57 0.79 28.92
C ASP A 139 29.03 2.07 29.57
N GLU A 140 28.76 3.10 28.77
CA GLU A 140 28.14 4.33 29.27
C GLU A 140 26.68 4.08 29.69
N ALA A 141 25.89 3.42 28.84
CA ALA A 141 24.51 3.05 29.20
C ALA A 141 24.49 2.09 30.41
N PHE A 142 25.41 1.12 30.48
CA PHE A 142 25.56 0.25 31.63
C PHE A 142 25.79 1.03 32.93
N ALA A 143 26.77 1.95 32.94
CA ALA A 143 27.10 2.74 34.12
C ALA A 143 25.95 3.67 34.57
N ILE A 144 25.12 4.15 33.62
CA ILE A 144 23.94 4.95 33.98
C ILE A 144 22.86 4.05 34.59
N TRP A 145 22.58 2.89 33.98
CA TRP A 145 21.58 1.95 34.49
C TRP A 145 21.89 1.41 35.88
N THR A 146 23.17 1.21 36.22
CA THR A 146 23.58 0.75 37.57
C THR A 146 23.24 1.74 38.70
N GLN A 147 22.86 2.97 38.36
CA GLN A 147 22.32 3.93 39.34
C GLN A 147 20.86 3.65 39.72
N PHE A 148 20.14 2.88 38.91
CA PHE A 148 18.71 2.62 39.07
C PHE A 148 18.39 1.16 39.39
N VAL A 149 19.15 0.22 38.81
CA VAL A 149 18.94 -1.21 38.98
C VAL A 149 20.25 -1.94 39.30
N PRO A 150 20.20 -3.08 40.01
CA PRO A 150 21.38 -3.91 40.23
C PRO A 150 21.99 -4.40 38.91
N PRO A 151 23.32 -4.52 38.79
CA PRO A 151 24.01 -4.95 37.57
C PRO A 151 23.51 -6.25 36.96
N GLU A 152 23.08 -7.18 37.77
CA GLU A 152 22.55 -8.51 37.39
C GLU A 152 21.19 -8.44 36.66
N ARG A 153 20.51 -7.31 36.71
CA ARG A 153 19.28 -7.07 35.93
C ARG A 153 19.53 -6.45 34.57
N ILE A 154 20.79 -6.09 34.27
CA ILE A 154 21.14 -5.47 33.00
C ILE A 154 21.67 -6.55 32.05
N THR A 155 20.94 -6.86 30.98
CA THR A 155 21.34 -7.86 29.99
C THR A 155 22.01 -7.21 28.80
N ALA A 156 23.15 -7.77 28.36
CA ALA A 156 23.87 -7.30 27.19
C ALA A 156 23.52 -8.17 25.96
N LEU A 157 22.91 -7.59 24.94
CA LEU A 157 22.44 -8.26 23.71
C LEU A 157 23.16 -7.74 22.46
N GLY A 158 23.00 -8.44 21.34
CA GLY A 158 23.73 -8.19 20.09
C GLY A 158 23.07 -7.20 19.13
N MET A 159 23.51 -7.30 17.86
CA MET A 159 23.04 -6.44 16.76
C MET A 159 21.54 -6.60 16.48
N ASP A 160 20.99 -7.80 16.68
CA ASP A 160 19.59 -8.07 16.36
C ASP A 160 18.62 -7.41 17.36
N ASP A 161 19.07 -7.22 18.60
CA ASP A 161 18.22 -6.72 19.71
C ASP A 161 18.61 -5.27 20.10
N ASN A 162 19.89 -5.01 20.34
CA ASN A 162 20.37 -3.73 20.91
C ASN A 162 21.16 -2.83 19.94
N PHE A 163 20.94 -3.01 18.63
CA PHE A 163 21.39 -2.06 17.63
C PHE A 163 20.26 -1.76 16.63
N TRP A 164 19.67 -0.58 16.77
CA TRP A 164 18.55 -0.21 15.93
C TRP A 164 19.01 0.46 14.63
N GLN A 165 18.33 0.15 13.53
CA GLN A 165 18.51 0.76 12.23
C GLN A 165 17.17 0.93 11.52
N MET A 166 16.99 2.08 10.86
CA MET A 166 15.76 2.43 10.17
C MET A 166 15.44 1.50 8.99
N GLY A 167 16.48 1.10 8.25
CA GLY A 167 16.42 0.25 7.07
C GLY A 167 17.83 -0.18 6.64
N GLU A 168 18.02 -0.48 5.37
CA GLU A 168 19.34 -0.81 4.83
C GLU A 168 20.31 0.39 4.89
N THR A 169 19.77 1.61 4.83
CA THR A 169 20.52 2.88 4.95
C THR A 169 19.77 3.84 5.86
N GLY A 170 20.48 4.80 6.43
CA GLY A 170 19.91 5.86 7.28
C GLY A 170 20.46 5.88 8.70
N PRO A 171 19.90 6.75 9.56
CA PRO A 171 20.32 6.88 10.96
C PRO A 171 20.18 5.56 11.71
N CYS A 172 21.17 5.25 12.55
CA CYS A 172 21.22 4.03 13.34
C CYS A 172 22.12 4.22 14.57
N GLY A 173 22.06 3.30 15.50
CA GLY A 173 22.91 3.33 16.69
C GLY A 173 22.57 2.26 17.70
N ARG A 174 23.38 2.19 18.75
CA ARG A 174 23.16 1.31 19.89
C ARG A 174 21.85 1.67 20.57
N CYS A 175 21.17 0.71 21.13
CA CYS A 175 19.95 0.97 21.88
C CYS A 175 19.91 0.22 23.20
N SER A 176 19.01 0.70 24.05
CA SER A 176 18.72 0.12 25.35
C SER A 176 17.22 -0.06 25.48
N GLU A 177 16.79 -1.30 25.53
CA GLU A 177 15.39 -1.65 25.73
C GLU A 177 15.07 -1.76 27.20
N ILE A 178 13.83 -1.44 27.57
CA ILE A 178 13.30 -1.66 28.90
C ILE A 178 12.26 -2.78 28.80
N MET A 179 12.58 -3.91 29.43
CA MET A 179 11.69 -5.06 29.55
C MET A 179 10.88 -4.98 30.84
N TYR A 180 9.60 -5.32 30.77
CA TYR A 180 8.74 -5.49 31.92
C TYR A 180 8.54 -6.97 32.23
N TYR A 181 8.92 -7.41 33.43
CA TYR A 181 8.81 -8.81 33.86
C TYR A 181 7.39 -9.16 34.28
N ARG A 182 6.83 -10.19 33.68
CA ARG A 182 5.49 -10.75 33.93
C ARG A 182 5.61 -12.22 34.34
N PRO A 183 5.79 -12.53 35.64
CA PRO A 183 6.01 -13.90 36.11
C PRO A 183 4.82 -14.83 35.80
N GLU A 184 3.62 -14.29 35.69
CA GLU A 184 2.38 -14.99 35.35
C GLU A 184 2.27 -15.38 33.87
N ALA A 185 3.13 -14.87 32.98
CA ALA A 185 3.12 -15.24 31.59
C ALA A 185 3.66 -16.67 31.38
N PRO A 186 3.04 -17.46 30.50
CA PRO A 186 3.50 -18.82 30.24
C PRO A 186 4.87 -18.82 29.54
N CYS A 187 5.64 -19.88 29.78
CA CYS A 187 6.86 -20.17 29.04
C CYS A 187 6.79 -21.60 28.51
N SER A 188 7.07 -21.77 27.21
CA SER A 188 7.09 -23.10 26.58
C SER A 188 8.36 -23.89 26.86
N GLU A 189 9.44 -23.22 27.34
CA GLU A 189 10.69 -23.87 27.70
C GLU A 189 10.65 -24.43 29.15
N ALA A 190 11.29 -25.57 29.35
CA ALA A 190 11.37 -26.18 30.68
C ALA A 190 12.06 -25.26 31.70
N VAL A 191 13.05 -24.49 31.25
CA VAL A 191 13.73 -23.44 32.01
C VAL A 191 13.73 -22.17 31.17
N CYS A 192 13.12 -21.12 31.69
CA CYS A 192 13.08 -19.82 31.00
C CYS A 192 14.49 -19.22 30.94
N ARG A 193 14.94 -18.84 29.74
CA ARG A 193 16.24 -18.19 29.49
C ARG A 193 16.27 -16.70 29.81
N GLY A 194 15.27 -16.20 30.52
CA GLY A 194 15.17 -14.78 30.81
C GLY A 194 14.80 -13.95 29.56
N ILE A 195 15.48 -12.83 29.36
CA ILE A 195 15.23 -11.90 28.24
C ILE A 195 15.51 -12.55 26.88
N GLU A 196 16.44 -13.50 26.79
CA GLU A 196 16.75 -14.23 25.56
C GLU A 196 15.70 -15.32 25.20
N CYS A 197 14.67 -15.48 26.05
CA CYS A 197 13.58 -16.42 25.78
C CYS A 197 12.51 -15.76 24.91
N SER A 198 11.99 -16.49 23.93
CA SER A 198 10.90 -16.02 23.05
C SER A 198 9.54 -15.92 23.75
N CYS A 199 9.44 -16.27 25.05
CA CYS A 199 8.22 -16.19 25.83
C CYS A 199 7.87 -14.73 26.22
N ASP A 200 6.59 -14.51 26.60
CA ASP A 200 6.10 -13.17 26.96
C ASP A 200 6.39 -12.75 28.41
N ARG A 201 7.29 -13.46 29.15
CA ARG A 201 7.65 -13.11 30.53
C ARG A 201 8.44 -11.83 30.62
N TYR A 202 9.38 -11.61 29.70
CA TYR A 202 10.13 -10.37 29.59
C TYR A 202 9.60 -9.62 28.37
N PHE A 203 8.78 -8.62 28.64
CA PHE A 203 7.96 -7.92 27.66
C PHE A 203 8.56 -6.55 27.36
N GLU A 204 9.15 -6.39 26.18
CA GLU A 204 9.69 -5.10 25.73
C GLU A 204 8.57 -4.05 25.71
N ILE A 205 8.76 -2.99 26.50
CA ILE A 205 7.82 -1.88 26.57
C ILE A 205 8.38 -0.58 25.94
N TRP A 206 9.70 -0.38 25.97
CA TRP A 206 10.32 0.84 25.48
C TRP A 206 11.71 0.59 24.92
N ASN A 207 12.01 1.09 23.74
CA ASN A 207 13.35 1.08 23.16
C ASN A 207 13.92 2.50 23.14
N ASN A 208 15.07 2.72 23.77
CA ASN A 208 15.82 3.97 23.76
C ASN A 208 16.98 3.84 22.78
N VAL A 209 16.89 4.48 21.63
CA VAL A 209 17.91 4.42 20.58
C VAL A 209 18.83 5.62 20.68
N PHE A 210 20.11 5.36 20.76
CA PHE A 210 21.18 6.36 20.79
C PHE A 210 21.71 6.50 19.37
N MET A 211 21.22 7.49 18.65
CA MET A 211 21.56 7.76 17.26
C MET A 211 22.98 8.31 17.16
N GLU A 212 23.90 7.47 16.70
CA GLU A 212 25.34 7.74 16.62
C GLU A 212 25.85 7.75 15.18
N PHE A 213 25.21 6.95 14.30
CA PHE A 213 25.72 6.68 12.96
C PHE A 213 24.66 6.89 11.88
N ASN A 214 25.13 7.15 10.68
CA ASN A 214 24.40 7.00 9.43
C ASN A 214 24.96 5.79 8.66
N ARG A 215 24.17 4.78 8.43
CA ARG A 215 24.54 3.65 7.57
C ARG A 215 24.33 4.06 6.12
N ILE A 216 25.41 4.03 5.34
CA ILE A 216 25.38 4.32 3.90
C ILE A 216 25.25 3.04 3.07
N ALA A 217 25.03 3.19 1.76
CA ALA A 217 25.02 2.06 0.82
C ALA A 217 26.38 1.30 0.90
N GLY A 218 26.31 -0.04 1.01
CA GLY A 218 27.47 -0.87 1.29
C GLY A 218 27.70 -1.22 2.76
N GLY A 219 26.87 -0.66 3.69
CA GLY A 219 26.83 -1.05 5.09
C GLY A 219 27.81 -0.31 6.02
N GLU A 220 28.63 0.60 5.49
CA GLU A 220 29.56 1.42 6.27
C GLU A 220 28.80 2.35 7.21
N LEU A 221 29.30 2.49 8.45
CA LEU A 221 28.76 3.37 9.48
C LEU A 221 29.55 4.67 9.52
N GLN A 222 28.93 5.78 9.20
CA GLN A 222 29.51 7.13 9.30
C GLN A 222 28.92 7.86 10.50
N PRO A 223 29.71 8.62 11.29
CA PRO A 223 29.18 9.39 12.41
C PRO A 223 28.07 10.35 11.95
N LEU A 224 27.02 10.48 12.77
CA LEU A 224 26.04 11.55 12.59
C LEU A 224 26.64 12.91 12.93
N PRO A 225 26.07 14.03 12.41
CA PRO A 225 26.52 15.40 12.72
C PRO A 225 26.48 15.72 14.22
N ALA A 226 25.58 15.10 14.96
CA ALA A 226 25.45 15.23 16.40
C ALA A 226 24.90 13.95 17.02
N LEU A 227 25.36 13.61 18.22
CA LEU A 227 24.78 12.54 19.02
C LEU A 227 23.34 12.90 19.36
N SER A 228 22.42 12.01 19.05
CA SER A 228 21.01 12.27 19.12
C SER A 228 20.26 11.11 19.79
N VAL A 229 19.02 11.35 20.20
CA VAL A 229 18.16 10.33 20.82
C VAL A 229 16.88 10.17 20.04
N ASP A 230 16.53 8.93 19.75
CA ASP A 230 15.23 8.48 19.29
C ASP A 230 14.69 7.44 20.28
N THR A 231 13.45 7.57 20.70
CA THR A 231 12.85 6.52 21.52
C THR A 231 11.52 6.06 20.95
N GLY A 232 11.22 4.78 21.16
CA GLY A 232 9.97 4.19 20.73
C GLY A 232 9.37 3.31 21.81
N MET A 233 8.28 3.78 22.44
CA MET A 233 7.46 2.99 23.36
C MET A 233 6.18 2.57 22.64
N GLY A 234 5.93 1.25 22.57
CA GLY A 234 4.68 0.74 22.02
C GLY A 234 3.50 1.15 22.91
N PHE A 235 2.62 2.00 22.39
CA PHE A 235 1.48 2.52 23.16
C PHE A 235 0.54 1.43 23.64
N GLU A 236 0.20 0.49 22.78
CA GLU A 236 -0.65 -0.65 23.13
C GLU A 236 0.03 -1.54 24.17
N ARG A 237 1.35 -1.71 24.10
CA ARG A 237 2.14 -2.51 25.06
C ARG A 237 2.14 -1.86 26.44
N ILE A 238 2.51 -0.58 26.54
CA ILE A 238 2.53 0.11 27.83
C ILE A 238 1.13 0.25 28.42
N THR A 239 0.11 0.41 27.60
CA THR A 239 -1.29 0.45 28.05
C THR A 239 -1.68 -0.88 28.69
N SER A 240 -1.30 -2.02 28.09
CA SER A 240 -1.59 -3.34 28.68
C SER A 240 -0.92 -3.51 30.05
N VAL A 241 0.31 -3.05 30.22
CA VAL A 241 1.04 -3.10 31.50
C VAL A 241 0.34 -2.23 32.54
N LEU A 242 0.03 -0.97 32.22
CA LEU A 242 -0.59 -0.01 33.15
C LEU A 242 -2.02 -0.38 33.51
N GLN A 243 -2.75 -1.04 32.62
CA GLN A 243 -4.09 -1.59 32.88
C GLN A 243 -4.07 -3.00 33.46
N GLN A 244 -2.89 -3.56 33.73
CA GLN A 244 -2.70 -4.92 34.26
C GLN A 244 -3.40 -6.00 33.42
N LYS A 245 -3.30 -5.85 32.08
CA LYS A 245 -3.84 -6.81 31.11
C LYS A 245 -2.73 -7.68 30.53
N PHE A 246 -3.04 -8.95 30.29
CA PHE A 246 -2.08 -9.86 29.66
C PHE A 246 -1.90 -9.54 28.18
N SER A 247 -2.98 -9.28 27.49
CA SER A 247 -3.02 -8.99 26.05
C SER A 247 -3.28 -7.51 25.78
N ASN A 248 -2.62 -6.95 24.77
CA ASN A 248 -2.96 -5.61 24.25
C ASN A 248 -4.43 -5.52 23.83
N TYR A 249 -5.00 -6.63 23.34
CA TYR A 249 -6.41 -6.72 22.92
C TYR A 249 -7.41 -6.67 24.09
N ASP A 250 -6.94 -6.83 25.34
CA ASP A 250 -7.79 -6.75 26.54
C ASP A 250 -7.86 -5.33 27.14
N THR A 251 -7.20 -4.37 26.48
CA THR A 251 -7.15 -2.95 26.90
C THR A 251 -8.35 -2.16 26.38
N ASP A 252 -8.56 -0.98 26.92
CA ASP A 252 -9.58 -0.03 26.47
C ASP A 252 -9.37 0.51 25.05
N ILE A 253 -8.23 0.22 24.43
CA ILE A 253 -7.96 0.51 23.02
C ILE A 253 -8.73 -0.45 22.11
N PHE A 254 -8.81 -1.73 22.47
CA PHE A 254 -9.36 -2.78 21.61
C PHE A 254 -10.73 -3.29 22.06
N THR A 255 -11.03 -3.27 23.37
CA THR A 255 -12.30 -3.83 23.87
C THR A 255 -13.54 -3.25 23.20
N PRO A 256 -13.66 -1.93 22.93
CA PRO A 256 -14.85 -1.41 22.24
C PRO A 256 -14.98 -1.92 20.79
N ILE A 257 -13.84 -2.17 20.12
CA ILE A 257 -13.80 -2.70 18.75
C ILE A 257 -14.19 -4.19 18.77
N LEU A 258 -13.62 -4.96 19.70
CA LEU A 258 -13.91 -6.39 19.86
C LEU A 258 -15.38 -6.63 20.26
N ASP A 259 -15.94 -5.79 21.13
CA ASP A 259 -17.34 -5.84 21.53
C ASP A 259 -18.27 -5.57 20.33
N ALA A 260 -17.93 -4.59 19.49
CA ALA A 260 -18.69 -4.30 18.28
C ALA A 260 -18.61 -5.44 17.25
N ILE A 261 -17.43 -6.06 17.06
CA ILE A 261 -17.26 -7.24 16.22
C ILE A 261 -18.08 -8.41 16.78
N GLY A 262 -18.00 -8.62 18.09
CA GLY A 262 -18.74 -9.67 18.78
C GLY A 262 -20.25 -9.51 18.64
N ALA A 263 -20.77 -8.30 18.86
CA ALA A 263 -22.18 -7.98 18.68
C ALA A 263 -22.64 -8.24 17.24
N ALA A 264 -21.87 -7.82 16.25
CA ALA A 264 -22.19 -8.03 14.84
C ALA A 264 -22.11 -9.51 14.41
N ALA A 265 -21.20 -10.29 15.00
CA ALA A 265 -21.01 -11.72 14.71
C ALA A 265 -21.90 -12.65 15.56
N GLY A 266 -22.64 -12.12 16.56
CA GLY A 266 -23.37 -12.93 17.54
C GLY A 266 -22.44 -13.79 18.42
N ARG A 267 -21.25 -13.29 18.75
CA ARG A 267 -20.20 -14.00 19.52
C ARG A 267 -19.66 -13.11 20.63
N THR A 268 -19.07 -13.73 21.65
CA THR A 268 -18.40 -13.01 22.74
C THR A 268 -16.89 -13.25 22.65
N TYR A 269 -16.09 -12.21 22.81
CA TYR A 269 -14.65 -12.33 22.99
C TYR A 269 -14.35 -12.92 24.36
N THR A 270 -13.61 -14.03 24.40
CA THR A 270 -13.43 -14.84 25.64
C THR A 270 -12.07 -14.67 26.29
N HIS A 271 -11.23 -13.75 25.82
CA HIS A 271 -9.87 -13.52 26.30
C HIS A 271 -8.97 -14.76 26.19
N TYR A 272 -9.19 -15.58 25.14
CA TYR A 272 -8.43 -16.78 24.88
C TYR A 272 -6.94 -16.47 24.68
N ARG A 273 -6.07 -17.16 25.41
CA ARG A 273 -4.62 -16.90 25.42
C ARG A 273 -3.81 -17.76 24.45
N GLY A 274 -4.44 -18.65 23.71
CA GLY A 274 -3.78 -19.49 22.71
C GLY A 274 -3.80 -18.88 21.30
N GLY A 275 -3.12 -19.55 20.39
CA GLY A 275 -3.18 -19.33 18.95
C GLY A 275 -4.10 -20.32 18.24
N GLY A 276 -3.87 -20.55 16.95
CA GLY A 276 -4.62 -21.52 16.12
C GLY A 276 -5.98 -21.03 15.66
N ASP A 277 -6.89 -21.96 15.39
CA ASP A 277 -8.20 -21.66 14.80
C ASP A 277 -9.29 -21.40 15.84
N HIS A 278 -9.03 -20.48 16.75
CA HIS A 278 -9.99 -20.04 17.75
C HIS A 278 -10.70 -18.76 17.33
N PRO A 279 -12.03 -18.57 17.61
CA PRO A 279 -12.76 -17.37 17.24
C PRO A 279 -12.10 -16.06 17.71
N ASP A 280 -11.55 -16.02 18.92
CA ASP A 280 -10.86 -14.84 19.45
C ASP A 280 -9.66 -14.43 18.61
N VAL A 281 -8.93 -15.38 18.02
CA VAL A 281 -7.82 -15.10 17.10
C VAL A 281 -8.36 -14.35 15.88
N SER A 282 -9.48 -14.81 15.32
CA SER A 282 -10.13 -14.13 14.20
C SER A 282 -10.66 -12.74 14.59
N MET A 283 -11.23 -12.58 15.78
CA MET A 283 -11.68 -11.28 16.28
C MET A 283 -10.50 -10.29 16.44
N ARG A 284 -9.34 -10.74 16.94
CA ARG A 284 -8.13 -9.90 17.05
C ARG A 284 -7.63 -9.46 15.68
N VAL A 285 -7.60 -10.37 14.70
CA VAL A 285 -7.21 -10.04 13.32
C VAL A 285 -8.13 -8.97 12.74
N VAL A 286 -9.45 -9.15 12.88
CA VAL A 286 -10.43 -8.17 12.38
C VAL A 286 -10.26 -6.83 13.08
N ALA A 287 -10.09 -6.81 14.41
CA ALA A 287 -9.92 -5.57 15.18
C ALA A 287 -8.66 -4.79 14.80
N ASP A 288 -7.52 -5.47 14.70
CA ASP A 288 -6.27 -4.87 14.26
C ASP A 288 -6.38 -4.30 12.83
N HIS A 289 -6.87 -5.12 11.90
CA HIS A 289 -6.94 -4.75 10.49
C HIS A 289 -7.99 -3.68 10.22
N LEU A 290 -9.05 -3.62 11.02
CA LEU A 290 -10.04 -2.55 10.95
C LEU A 290 -9.41 -1.20 11.32
N ARG A 291 -8.56 -1.15 12.35
CA ARG A 291 -7.77 0.05 12.68
C ARG A 291 -6.84 0.39 11.51
N ALA A 292 -6.04 -0.56 11.05
CA ALA A 292 -5.06 -0.37 9.99
C ALA A 292 -5.70 0.20 8.71
N MET A 293 -6.77 -0.44 8.19
CA MET A 293 -7.42 0.02 6.96
C MET A 293 -8.08 1.40 7.12
N THR A 294 -8.68 1.67 8.28
CA THR A 294 -9.32 2.96 8.54
C THR A 294 -8.31 4.10 8.50
N PHE A 295 -7.14 3.93 9.13
CA PHE A 295 -6.08 4.93 9.12
C PHE A 295 -5.39 5.05 7.75
N LEU A 296 -5.11 3.95 7.07
CA LEU A 296 -4.48 3.99 5.74
C LEU A 296 -5.36 4.74 4.73
N ILE A 297 -6.66 4.45 4.70
CA ILE A 297 -7.59 5.12 3.78
C ILE A 297 -7.77 6.59 4.18
N ALA A 298 -7.83 6.90 5.48
CA ALA A 298 -7.88 8.29 5.95
C ALA A 298 -6.62 9.09 5.58
N ASP A 299 -5.46 8.44 5.49
CA ASP A 299 -4.19 9.02 5.02
C ASP A 299 -4.03 8.95 3.49
N GLY A 300 -5.08 8.59 2.73
CA GLY A 300 -5.15 8.69 1.28
C GLY A 300 -4.74 7.44 0.50
N VAL A 301 -4.53 6.29 1.17
CA VAL A 301 -4.23 5.02 0.46
C VAL A 301 -5.51 4.43 -0.11
N VAL A 302 -5.48 4.08 -1.39
CA VAL A 302 -6.60 3.41 -2.09
C VAL A 302 -6.22 1.97 -2.40
N PRO A 303 -7.12 0.97 -2.22
CA PRO A 303 -6.84 -0.41 -2.58
C PRO A 303 -6.47 -0.57 -4.06
N SER A 304 -5.31 -1.16 -4.34
CA SER A 304 -4.82 -1.40 -5.70
C SER A 304 -4.05 -2.72 -5.81
N ASN A 305 -3.51 -3.04 -6.99
CA ASN A 305 -2.70 -4.24 -7.20
C ASN A 305 -1.20 -3.99 -6.97
N GLU A 306 -0.80 -2.78 -6.62
CA GLU A 306 0.61 -2.39 -6.53
C GLU A 306 0.88 -1.57 -5.26
N PHE A 307 2.14 -1.58 -4.81
CA PHE A 307 2.67 -0.76 -3.73
C PHE A 307 1.79 -0.72 -2.47
N ARG A 308 1.54 0.48 -1.93
CA ARG A 308 0.76 0.71 -0.69
C ARG A 308 -0.67 0.19 -0.80
N GLY A 309 -1.30 0.37 -1.96
CA GLY A 309 -2.66 -0.10 -2.20
C GLY A 309 -2.80 -1.61 -2.20
N TYR A 310 -1.78 -2.33 -2.68
CA TYR A 310 -1.71 -3.79 -2.58
C TYR A 310 -1.66 -4.26 -1.13
N THR A 311 -0.83 -3.63 -0.30
CA THR A 311 -0.73 -3.97 1.12
C THR A 311 -2.04 -3.70 1.86
N LEU A 312 -2.69 -2.56 1.61
CA LEU A 312 -4.01 -2.26 2.14
C LEU A 312 -5.02 -3.34 1.74
N ARG A 313 -5.05 -3.72 0.46
CA ARG A 313 -5.92 -4.76 -0.06
C ARG A 313 -5.65 -6.12 0.61
N LYS A 314 -4.39 -6.48 0.84
CA LYS A 314 -4.00 -7.72 1.56
C LYS A 314 -4.56 -7.73 2.99
N ILE A 315 -4.41 -6.62 3.73
CA ILE A 315 -4.96 -6.44 5.09
C ILE A 315 -6.48 -6.60 5.08
N MET A 316 -7.19 -5.91 4.17
CA MET A 316 -8.64 -5.98 4.05
C MET A 316 -9.12 -7.40 3.76
N ARG A 317 -8.51 -8.09 2.79
CA ARG A 317 -8.86 -9.47 2.43
C ARG A 317 -8.63 -10.46 3.58
N ARG A 318 -7.55 -10.26 4.35
CA ARG A 318 -7.29 -11.07 5.54
C ARG A 318 -8.38 -10.87 6.60
N ALA A 319 -8.79 -9.62 6.85
CA ALA A 319 -9.90 -9.32 7.75
C ALA A 319 -11.23 -9.94 7.28
N MET A 320 -11.54 -9.86 5.99
CA MET A 320 -12.76 -10.46 5.41
C MET A 320 -12.78 -11.99 5.55
N ARG A 321 -11.65 -12.66 5.31
CA ARG A 321 -11.50 -14.10 5.52
C ARG A 321 -11.76 -14.50 6.98
N HIS A 322 -11.17 -13.76 7.92
CA HIS A 322 -11.42 -13.99 9.34
C HIS A 322 -12.86 -13.69 9.72
N GLY A 323 -13.51 -12.74 9.06
CA GLY A 323 -14.94 -12.50 9.17
C GLY A 323 -15.78 -13.72 8.74
N LYS A 324 -15.43 -14.39 7.64
CA LYS A 324 -16.12 -15.65 7.25
C LYS A 324 -15.96 -16.73 8.33
N LYS A 325 -14.80 -16.87 8.96
CA LYS A 325 -14.59 -17.80 10.09
C LYS A 325 -15.44 -17.43 11.32
N LEU A 326 -15.74 -16.15 11.51
CA LEU A 326 -16.64 -15.67 12.56
C LEU A 326 -18.13 -15.87 12.23
N GLY A 327 -18.46 -16.22 10.99
CA GLY A 327 -19.83 -16.50 10.53
C GLY A 327 -20.48 -15.35 9.74
N PHE A 328 -19.76 -14.29 9.40
CA PHE A 328 -20.29 -13.25 8.53
C PHE A 328 -20.58 -13.79 7.12
N THR A 329 -21.81 -13.62 6.66
CA THR A 329 -22.24 -14.03 5.32
C THR A 329 -22.27 -12.88 4.32
N GLN A 330 -22.27 -11.64 4.80
CA GLN A 330 -22.35 -10.41 4.02
C GLN A 330 -21.16 -9.49 4.35
N PRO A 331 -20.85 -8.47 3.54
CA PRO A 331 -19.94 -7.39 3.88
C PRO A 331 -20.27 -6.75 5.23
N PHE A 332 -19.27 -6.56 6.10
CA PHE A 332 -19.48 -6.14 7.48
C PHE A 332 -18.47 -5.09 7.99
N LEU A 333 -17.23 -5.09 7.45
CA LEU A 333 -16.14 -4.21 7.93
C LEU A 333 -16.51 -2.74 7.83
N HIS A 334 -17.15 -2.34 6.73
CA HIS A 334 -17.56 -0.95 6.51
C HIS A 334 -18.51 -0.43 7.60
N SER A 335 -19.35 -1.31 8.18
CA SER A 335 -20.27 -0.94 9.28
C SER A 335 -19.57 -0.76 10.63
N LEU A 336 -18.35 -1.29 10.77
CA LEU A 336 -17.54 -1.20 11.99
C LEU A 336 -16.56 -0.02 11.97
N VAL A 337 -16.39 0.69 10.86
CA VAL A 337 -15.51 1.87 10.75
C VAL A 337 -15.84 2.91 11.81
N ASP A 338 -17.13 3.13 12.09
CA ASP A 338 -17.59 4.11 13.06
C ASP A 338 -17.06 3.88 14.48
N VAL A 339 -16.82 2.64 14.86
CA VAL A 339 -16.24 2.32 16.16
C VAL A 339 -14.79 2.86 16.25
N VAL A 340 -13.97 2.64 15.23
CA VAL A 340 -12.61 3.18 15.20
C VAL A 340 -12.61 4.71 15.20
N VAL A 341 -13.49 5.32 14.40
CA VAL A 341 -13.64 6.80 14.36
C VAL A 341 -14.08 7.36 15.71
N ARG A 342 -14.96 6.68 16.43
CA ARG A 342 -15.40 7.10 17.76
C ARG A 342 -14.29 7.01 18.78
N GLU A 343 -13.56 5.89 18.83
CA GLU A 343 -12.55 5.64 19.85
C GLU A 343 -11.26 6.46 19.62
N MET A 344 -10.88 6.69 18.36
CA MET A 344 -9.59 7.30 18.02
C MET A 344 -9.70 8.70 17.40
N GLY A 345 -10.88 9.13 17.00
CA GLY A 345 -11.08 10.41 16.31
C GLY A 345 -10.84 11.68 17.15
N ASP A 346 -10.71 11.57 18.47
CA ASP A 346 -10.29 12.69 19.34
C ASP A 346 -8.78 12.93 19.19
N ALA A 347 -7.99 11.86 19.14
CA ALA A 347 -6.54 11.93 18.96
C ALA A 347 -6.18 12.19 17.49
N TYR A 348 -7.00 11.72 16.55
CA TYR A 348 -6.77 11.76 15.10
C TYR A 348 -8.00 12.34 14.37
N PRO A 349 -8.17 13.68 14.34
CA PRO A 349 -9.36 14.32 13.74
C PRO A 349 -9.58 14.03 12.27
N GLU A 350 -8.53 13.62 11.53
CA GLU A 350 -8.62 13.19 10.14
C GLU A 350 -9.54 11.97 9.95
N LEU A 351 -9.69 11.11 10.93
CA LEU A 351 -10.63 9.98 10.88
C LEU A 351 -12.08 10.46 10.75
N ARG A 352 -12.44 11.50 11.50
CA ARG A 352 -13.79 12.08 11.42
C ARG A 352 -14.03 12.77 10.08
N ARG A 353 -13.04 13.52 9.59
CA ARG A 353 -13.15 14.24 8.30
C ARG A 353 -13.29 13.29 7.12
N ASN A 354 -12.59 12.14 7.16
CA ASN A 354 -12.55 11.19 6.05
C ASN A 354 -13.48 9.99 6.24
N ARG A 355 -14.30 9.97 7.30
CA ARG A 355 -15.17 8.83 7.69
C ARG A 355 -15.99 8.27 6.53
N ASP A 356 -16.68 9.13 5.80
CA ASP A 356 -17.58 8.71 4.72
C ASP A 356 -16.80 8.09 3.54
N ASN A 357 -15.64 8.67 3.20
CA ASN A 357 -14.75 8.09 2.20
C ASN A 357 -14.23 6.71 2.63
N VAL A 358 -13.81 6.56 3.89
CA VAL A 358 -13.35 5.26 4.42
C VAL A 358 -14.43 4.21 4.28
N VAL A 359 -15.67 4.52 4.70
CA VAL A 359 -16.81 3.59 4.59
C VAL A 359 -17.09 3.17 3.15
N VAL A 360 -17.06 4.11 2.21
CA VAL A 360 -17.30 3.83 0.77
C VAL A 360 -16.20 2.94 0.20
N VAL A 361 -14.94 3.24 0.48
CA VAL A 361 -13.79 2.46 -0.02
C VAL A 361 -13.80 1.04 0.56
N VAL A 362 -14.03 0.92 1.87
CA VAL A 362 -14.09 -0.40 2.52
C VAL A 362 -15.23 -1.22 1.95
N ARG A 363 -16.44 -0.67 1.85
CA ARG A 363 -17.61 -1.37 1.28
C ARG A 363 -17.34 -1.84 -0.15
N SER A 364 -16.79 -0.97 -0.99
CA SER A 364 -16.51 -1.30 -2.39
C SER A 364 -15.54 -2.48 -2.55
N GLU A 365 -14.49 -2.54 -1.73
CA GLU A 365 -13.53 -3.66 -1.76
C GLU A 365 -14.14 -4.93 -1.14
N GLU A 366 -14.98 -4.83 -0.09
CA GLU A 366 -15.71 -5.95 0.48
C GLU A 366 -16.63 -6.61 -0.57
N GLU A 367 -17.46 -5.82 -1.24
CA GLU A 367 -18.41 -6.30 -2.24
C GLU A 367 -17.69 -7.00 -3.41
N ARG A 368 -16.55 -6.44 -3.85
CA ARG A 368 -15.72 -7.05 -4.92
C ARG A 368 -15.11 -8.38 -4.49
N PHE A 369 -14.66 -8.49 -3.26
CA PHE A 369 -13.95 -9.67 -2.79
C PHE A 369 -14.89 -10.74 -2.24
N ASP A 370 -16.12 -10.40 -1.87
CA ASP A 370 -17.11 -11.35 -1.36
C ASP A 370 -17.43 -12.45 -2.40
N VAL A 371 -17.46 -12.10 -3.69
CA VAL A 371 -17.62 -13.08 -4.79
C VAL A 371 -16.49 -14.13 -4.75
N VAL A 372 -15.24 -13.71 -4.51
CA VAL A 372 -14.08 -14.61 -4.40
C VAL A 372 -14.19 -15.48 -3.14
N LEU A 373 -14.62 -14.92 -2.03
CA LEU A 373 -14.78 -15.66 -0.77
C LEU A 373 -15.90 -16.73 -0.86
N ILE A 374 -16.98 -16.44 -1.57
CA ILE A 374 -18.11 -17.38 -1.70
C ILE A 374 -17.77 -18.53 -2.67
N SER A 375 -17.15 -18.22 -3.80
CA SER A 375 -16.91 -19.20 -4.88
C SER A 375 -15.51 -19.80 -4.87
N GLY A 376 -14.49 -18.99 -4.56
CA GLY A 376 -13.08 -19.36 -4.67
C GLY A 376 -12.51 -20.00 -3.41
N LEU A 377 -12.83 -19.49 -2.23
CA LEU A 377 -12.26 -19.99 -0.98
C LEU A 377 -12.57 -21.47 -0.72
N PRO A 378 -13.82 -21.96 -0.86
CA PRO A 378 -14.10 -23.39 -0.68
C PRO A 378 -13.28 -24.28 -1.64
N ARG A 379 -13.11 -23.84 -2.89
CA ARG A 379 -12.33 -24.59 -3.89
C ARG A 379 -10.82 -24.56 -3.57
N LEU A 380 -10.33 -23.46 -3.04
CA LEU A 380 -8.95 -23.38 -2.54
C LEU A 380 -8.75 -24.33 -1.35
N GLU A 381 -9.66 -24.34 -0.39
CA GLU A 381 -9.58 -25.23 0.77
C GLU A 381 -9.59 -26.71 0.34
N GLU A 382 -10.49 -27.13 -0.55
CA GLU A 382 -10.50 -28.47 -1.13
C GLU A 382 -9.16 -28.83 -1.83
N ALA A 383 -8.55 -27.88 -2.54
CA ALA A 383 -7.27 -28.10 -3.21
C ALA A 383 -6.11 -28.21 -2.20
N LEU A 384 -6.13 -27.39 -1.15
CA LEU A 384 -5.14 -27.46 -0.07
C LEU A 384 -5.27 -28.76 0.73
N ASP A 385 -6.48 -29.25 1.00
CA ASP A 385 -6.70 -30.55 1.67
C ASP A 385 -6.06 -31.70 0.88
N ARG A 386 -6.22 -31.70 -0.46
CA ARG A 386 -5.54 -32.67 -1.33
C ARG A 386 -4.00 -32.53 -1.28
N ALA A 387 -3.49 -31.30 -1.30
CA ALA A 387 -2.06 -31.05 -1.22
C ALA A 387 -1.48 -31.46 0.15
N GLU A 388 -2.22 -31.25 1.23
CA GLU A 388 -1.83 -31.63 2.57
C GLU A 388 -1.74 -33.14 2.76
N ALA A 389 -2.66 -33.89 2.17
CA ALA A 389 -2.65 -35.36 2.15
C ALA A 389 -1.55 -35.95 1.25
N GLY A 390 -0.95 -35.15 0.36
CA GLY A 390 0.03 -35.59 -0.64
C GLY A 390 1.39 -34.89 -0.54
N SER A 391 1.71 -34.09 -1.55
CA SER A 391 3.04 -33.51 -1.78
C SER A 391 3.41 -32.35 -0.86
N LYS A 392 2.50 -31.83 -0.06
CA LYS A 392 2.63 -30.58 0.70
C LYS A 392 2.79 -29.32 -0.18
N VAL A 393 2.57 -29.47 -1.49
CA VAL A 393 2.66 -28.40 -2.47
C VAL A 393 1.36 -28.34 -3.28
N LEU A 394 0.72 -27.18 -3.34
CA LEU A 394 -0.43 -26.94 -4.20
C LEU A 394 0.04 -26.84 -5.67
N PRO A 395 -0.43 -27.71 -6.59
CA PRO A 395 0.03 -27.72 -7.97
C PRO A 395 -0.23 -26.39 -8.70
N GLY A 396 0.72 -25.97 -9.56
CA GLY A 396 0.62 -24.71 -10.31
C GLY A 396 -0.60 -24.60 -11.22
N ASP A 397 -1.07 -25.71 -11.79
CA ASP A 397 -2.29 -25.76 -12.60
C ASP A 397 -3.55 -25.49 -11.76
N ASP A 398 -3.61 -25.98 -10.51
CA ASP A 398 -4.71 -25.70 -9.60
C ASP A 398 -4.68 -24.22 -9.16
N VAL A 399 -3.48 -23.69 -8.84
CA VAL A 399 -3.27 -22.26 -8.54
C VAL A 399 -3.74 -21.39 -9.70
N PHE A 400 -3.34 -21.74 -10.94
CA PHE A 400 -3.74 -21.01 -12.14
C PHE A 400 -5.26 -21.05 -12.35
N ARG A 401 -5.89 -22.20 -12.19
CA ARG A 401 -7.35 -22.36 -12.35
C ARG A 401 -8.12 -21.53 -11.33
N LEU A 402 -7.68 -21.54 -10.06
CA LEU A 402 -8.27 -20.73 -9.00
C LEU A 402 -8.14 -19.23 -9.30
N TYR A 403 -6.99 -18.80 -9.82
CA TYR A 403 -6.75 -17.41 -10.22
C TYR A 403 -7.60 -17.01 -11.42
N ASP A 404 -7.52 -17.76 -12.52
CA ASP A 404 -8.11 -17.41 -13.81
C ASP A 404 -9.64 -17.52 -13.80
N SER A 405 -10.20 -18.60 -13.22
CA SER A 405 -11.63 -18.89 -13.29
C SER A 405 -12.43 -18.35 -12.10
N LEU A 406 -11.80 -18.20 -10.93
CA LEU A 406 -12.49 -17.82 -9.69
C LEU A 406 -11.96 -16.50 -9.10
N GLY A 407 -10.95 -15.88 -9.74
CA GLY A 407 -10.40 -14.61 -9.30
C GLY A 407 -9.65 -14.66 -7.96
N VAL A 408 -9.27 -15.86 -7.49
CA VAL A 408 -8.54 -15.99 -6.21
C VAL A 408 -7.12 -15.49 -6.41
N PRO A 409 -6.68 -14.43 -5.67
CA PRO A 409 -5.34 -13.88 -5.84
C PRO A 409 -4.26 -14.86 -5.39
N ILE A 410 -3.12 -14.85 -6.08
CA ILE A 410 -2.02 -15.79 -5.78
C ILE A 410 -1.43 -15.58 -4.38
N ASP A 411 -1.25 -14.33 -3.97
CA ASP A 411 -0.79 -13.95 -2.64
C ASP A 411 -1.73 -14.43 -1.52
N PHE A 412 -3.04 -14.42 -1.79
CA PHE A 412 -4.04 -14.95 -0.87
C PHE A 412 -3.95 -16.48 -0.77
N MET A 413 -3.67 -17.19 -1.87
CA MET A 413 -3.43 -18.62 -1.87
C MET A 413 -2.13 -18.98 -1.13
N GLU A 414 -1.05 -18.23 -1.37
CA GLU A 414 0.23 -18.39 -0.66
C GLU A 414 0.08 -18.21 0.85
N ASP A 415 -0.63 -17.16 1.27
CA ASP A 415 -0.85 -16.87 2.69
C ASP A 415 -1.62 -18.00 3.39
N ILE A 416 -2.68 -18.53 2.75
CA ILE A 416 -3.46 -19.63 3.31
C ILE A 416 -2.67 -20.94 3.32
N ALA A 417 -1.94 -21.24 2.25
CA ALA A 417 -1.08 -22.41 2.17
C ALA A 417 0.00 -22.37 3.26
N GLY A 418 0.71 -21.23 3.40
CA GLY A 418 1.74 -21.02 4.41
C GLY A 418 1.24 -21.21 5.84
N GLN A 419 0.03 -20.71 6.18
CA GLN A 419 -0.59 -20.91 7.50
C GLN A 419 -0.87 -22.38 7.82
N ARG A 420 -1.02 -23.24 6.79
CA ARG A 420 -1.19 -24.70 6.92
C ARG A 420 0.13 -25.47 6.78
N GLY A 421 1.28 -24.80 6.70
CA GLY A 421 2.59 -25.42 6.48
C GLY A 421 2.75 -26.02 5.08
N LEU A 422 2.01 -25.50 4.10
CA LEU A 422 2.05 -25.89 2.69
C LEU A 422 2.74 -24.80 1.86
N SER A 423 3.17 -25.16 0.65
CA SER A 423 3.66 -24.21 -0.36
C SER A 423 2.83 -24.30 -1.64
N ILE A 424 3.02 -23.35 -2.56
CA ILE A 424 2.44 -23.40 -3.89
C ILE A 424 3.52 -23.59 -4.94
N ASP A 425 3.22 -24.27 -6.05
CA ASP A 425 4.08 -24.36 -7.24
C ASP A 425 3.96 -23.09 -8.07
N ARG A 426 4.75 -22.07 -7.68
CA ARG A 426 4.76 -20.77 -8.36
C ARG A 426 5.32 -20.86 -9.78
N GLU A 427 6.28 -21.75 -10.02
CA GLU A 427 6.83 -21.95 -11.37
C GLU A 427 5.80 -22.57 -12.32
N GLY A 428 5.06 -23.57 -11.87
CA GLY A 428 3.95 -24.15 -12.61
C GLY A 428 2.85 -23.13 -12.91
N TYR A 429 2.48 -22.30 -11.93
CA TYR A 429 1.56 -21.18 -12.14
C TYR A 429 2.06 -20.22 -13.23
N ASN A 430 3.33 -19.81 -13.17
CA ASN A 430 3.93 -18.88 -14.14
C ASN A 430 3.93 -19.49 -15.55
N ARG A 431 4.25 -20.79 -15.69
CA ARG A 431 4.16 -21.50 -16.99
C ARG A 431 2.73 -21.53 -17.53
N ALA A 432 1.74 -21.82 -16.69
CA ALA A 432 0.33 -21.83 -17.10
C ALA A 432 -0.16 -20.42 -17.54
N MET A 433 0.26 -19.38 -16.82
CA MET A 433 -0.03 -17.97 -17.14
C MET A 433 0.60 -17.56 -18.48
N GLU A 434 1.86 -17.93 -18.73
CA GLU A 434 2.55 -17.66 -20.01
C GLU A 434 1.83 -18.32 -21.17
N GLY A 435 1.47 -19.60 -21.03
CA GLY A 435 0.69 -20.34 -22.02
C GLY A 435 -0.68 -19.73 -22.30
N GLN A 436 -1.32 -19.11 -21.32
CA GLN A 436 -2.57 -18.34 -21.52
C GLN A 436 -2.29 -17.06 -22.31
N LYS A 437 -1.26 -16.31 -21.94
CA LYS A 437 -0.87 -15.07 -22.66
C LYS A 437 -0.51 -15.35 -24.11
N GLU A 438 0.18 -16.47 -24.40
CA GLU A 438 0.49 -16.90 -25.75
C GLU A 438 -0.76 -17.26 -26.54
N ARG A 439 -1.70 -18.00 -25.93
CA ARG A 439 -3.00 -18.32 -26.55
C ARG A 439 -3.83 -17.05 -26.81
N ALA A 440 -3.87 -16.11 -25.87
CA ALA A 440 -4.54 -14.83 -26.05
C ALA A 440 -3.89 -13.98 -27.15
N ARG A 441 -2.53 -13.94 -27.21
CA ARG A 441 -1.78 -13.29 -28.30
C ARG A 441 -2.03 -13.97 -29.64
N ALA A 442 -2.05 -15.31 -29.70
CA ALA A 442 -2.36 -16.05 -30.91
C ALA A 442 -3.79 -15.82 -31.38
N ALA A 443 -4.76 -15.76 -30.48
CA ALA A 443 -6.15 -15.40 -30.79
C ALA A 443 -6.27 -13.95 -31.29
N SER A 444 -5.59 -13.02 -30.62
CA SER A 444 -5.52 -11.60 -31.05
C SER A 444 -4.72 -11.42 -32.36
N ALA A 445 -3.66 -12.20 -32.59
CA ALA A 445 -2.92 -12.22 -33.85
C ALA A 445 -3.73 -12.83 -35.01
N PHE A 446 -4.71 -13.69 -34.72
CA PHE A 446 -5.64 -14.20 -35.73
C PHE A 446 -6.64 -13.13 -36.17
N ASP A 447 -7.02 -12.23 -35.26
CA ASP A 447 -7.86 -11.06 -35.58
C ASP A 447 -7.04 -9.94 -36.24
N SER A 448 -5.75 -9.75 -35.88
CA SER A 448 -4.86 -8.76 -36.50
C SER A 448 -4.37 -9.18 -37.89
N LYS A 449 -4.36 -10.46 -38.26
CA LYS A 449 -4.06 -10.95 -39.61
C LYS A 449 -5.13 -10.59 -40.63
N LYS A 450 -6.30 -10.08 -40.23
CA LYS A 450 -7.33 -9.54 -41.12
C LYS A 450 -7.21 -8.06 -41.41
N THR A 451 -6.24 -7.34 -40.86
CA THR A 451 -5.97 -5.96 -41.28
C THR A 451 -5.13 -6.00 -42.56
N GLN A 452 -5.80 -6.05 -43.71
CA GLN A 452 -5.13 -5.89 -45.01
C GLN A 452 -4.42 -4.53 -45.03
N ASP A 453 -3.21 -4.50 -45.59
CA ASP A 453 -2.52 -3.25 -45.91
C ASP A 453 -3.31 -2.44 -46.96
N PHE A 454 -3.16 -1.13 -46.93
CA PHE A 454 -3.77 -0.28 -47.95
C PHE A 454 -3.15 -0.55 -49.32
N ALA A 455 -3.98 -0.96 -50.31
CA ALA A 455 -3.56 -1.23 -51.67
C ALA A 455 -3.71 0.01 -52.53
N PHE A 456 -2.62 0.60 -52.93
CA PHE A 456 -2.57 1.77 -53.81
C PHE A 456 -2.65 1.38 -55.27
N ALA A 457 -3.23 2.25 -56.11
CA ALA A 457 -3.35 2.04 -57.55
C ALA A 457 -1.98 2.10 -58.29
N SER A 458 -1.01 2.84 -57.75
CA SER A 458 0.38 2.89 -58.22
C SER A 458 1.35 3.35 -57.11
N ASP A 459 2.65 3.19 -57.36
CA ASP A 459 3.70 3.69 -56.44
C ASP A 459 3.73 5.22 -56.37
N GLU A 460 3.38 5.91 -57.47
CA GLU A 460 3.25 7.37 -57.51
C GLU A 460 2.08 7.84 -56.62
N ALA A 461 0.94 7.12 -56.66
CA ALA A 461 -0.21 7.42 -55.82
C ALA A 461 0.11 7.20 -54.33
N ARG A 462 0.87 6.16 -54.04
CA ARG A 462 1.36 5.88 -52.70
C ARG A 462 2.28 6.99 -52.20
N THR A 463 3.25 7.39 -53.02
CA THR A 463 4.20 8.45 -52.69
C THR A 463 3.48 9.78 -52.45
N ALA A 464 2.52 10.13 -53.28
CA ALA A 464 1.72 11.35 -53.14
C ALA A 464 0.89 11.37 -51.83
N ALA A 465 0.25 10.26 -51.53
CA ALA A 465 -0.55 10.15 -50.28
C ALA A 465 0.29 10.14 -49.02
N VAL A 466 1.50 9.53 -49.07
CA VAL A 466 2.37 9.38 -47.90
C VAL A 466 3.19 10.66 -47.66
N SER A 467 3.76 11.27 -48.71
CA SER A 467 4.60 12.46 -48.57
C SER A 467 3.83 13.78 -48.52
N GLY A 468 2.58 13.81 -49.02
CA GLY A 468 1.74 15.02 -49.03
C GLY A 468 0.83 15.16 -47.82
N GLY A 469 0.75 14.13 -46.94
CA GLY A 469 -0.25 14.09 -45.89
C GLY A 469 0.26 14.08 -44.47
N ASP A 470 -0.63 14.46 -43.58
CA ASP A 470 -0.70 14.31 -42.13
C ASP A 470 -0.17 15.47 -41.31
N GLN A 471 -0.42 16.71 -41.72
CA GLN A 471 -0.24 17.83 -40.80
C GLN A 471 -1.37 17.84 -39.76
N PHE A 472 -1.02 17.52 -38.54
CA PHE A 472 -1.98 17.45 -37.42
C PHE A 472 -2.17 18.83 -36.78
N GLU A 473 -3.37 19.39 -36.90
CA GLU A 473 -3.74 20.69 -36.32
C GLU A 473 -4.65 20.56 -35.07
N GLY A 474 -4.99 19.35 -34.67
CA GLY A 474 -5.98 19.08 -33.61
C GLY A 474 -5.58 19.48 -32.19
N TYR A 475 -4.34 19.95 -31.95
CA TYR A 475 -3.98 20.58 -30.69
C TYR A 475 -4.51 22.01 -30.55
N SER A 476 -4.66 22.73 -31.67
CA SER A 476 -5.05 24.13 -31.69
C SER A 476 -6.44 24.39 -32.26
N ARG A 477 -6.98 23.46 -33.06
CA ARG A 477 -8.25 23.62 -33.76
C ARG A 477 -9.06 22.35 -33.79
N THR A 478 -10.39 22.47 -33.72
CA THR A 478 -11.35 21.38 -33.92
C THR A 478 -11.90 21.33 -35.33
N THR A 479 -11.71 22.40 -36.11
CA THR A 479 -12.15 22.49 -37.50
C THR A 479 -11.02 23.03 -38.37
N VAL A 480 -10.77 22.38 -39.51
CA VAL A 480 -9.80 22.79 -40.53
C VAL A 480 -10.51 22.85 -41.87
N THR A 481 -10.44 24.01 -42.52
CA THR A 481 -11.11 24.30 -43.83
C THR A 481 -10.10 24.30 -44.96
N GLY A 482 -10.57 24.11 -46.18
CA GLY A 482 -9.74 24.17 -47.39
C GLY A 482 -8.69 23.06 -47.47
N VAL A 483 -9.07 21.85 -47.02
CA VAL A 483 -8.16 20.69 -46.93
C VAL A 483 -8.27 19.82 -48.18
N PRO A 484 -7.16 19.59 -48.91
CA PRO A 484 -7.16 18.66 -50.04
C PRO A 484 -7.33 17.21 -49.58
N VAL A 485 -8.17 16.47 -50.30
CA VAL A 485 -8.25 15.00 -50.23
C VAL A 485 -7.13 14.41 -51.07
N LEU A 486 -6.23 13.63 -50.46
CA LEU A 486 -5.07 13.06 -51.15
C LEU A 486 -5.37 11.71 -51.77
N ALA A 487 -6.13 10.88 -51.07
CA ALA A 487 -6.50 9.54 -51.51
C ALA A 487 -7.83 9.09 -50.88
N VAL A 488 -8.52 8.21 -51.58
CA VAL A 488 -9.77 7.60 -51.16
C VAL A 488 -9.66 6.07 -51.32
N PHE A 489 -10.13 5.30 -50.33
CA PHE A 489 -10.09 3.85 -50.35
C PHE A 489 -11.47 3.29 -49.95
N ASP A 490 -11.82 2.16 -50.55
CA ASP A 490 -13.03 1.42 -50.16
C ASP A 490 -12.91 0.75 -48.78
N ALA A 491 -13.95 0.03 -48.34
CA ALA A 491 -13.98 -0.68 -47.08
C ALA A 491 -12.92 -1.81 -47.01
N ASP A 492 -12.52 -2.38 -48.16
CA ASP A 492 -11.46 -3.38 -48.26
C ASP A 492 -10.06 -2.77 -48.40
N ARG A 493 -9.91 -1.46 -48.17
CA ARG A 493 -8.65 -0.70 -48.24
C ARG A 493 -7.99 -0.65 -49.61
N LYS A 494 -8.75 -0.82 -50.69
CA LYS A 494 -8.26 -0.64 -52.04
C LYS A 494 -8.53 0.78 -52.47
N GLN A 495 -7.54 1.44 -53.11
CA GLN A 495 -7.71 2.79 -53.61
C GLN A 495 -8.77 2.82 -54.73
N VAL A 496 -9.71 3.77 -54.62
CA VAL A 496 -10.81 3.96 -55.53
C VAL A 496 -10.84 5.39 -56.05
N ALA A 497 -11.57 5.64 -57.16
CA ALA A 497 -11.69 6.95 -57.73
C ALA A 497 -12.66 7.88 -56.96
N ALA A 498 -13.63 7.32 -56.28
CA ALA A 498 -14.62 8.02 -55.46
C ALA A 498 -15.19 7.11 -54.38
N LEU A 499 -15.76 7.69 -53.32
CA LEU A 499 -16.72 7.08 -52.41
C LEU A 499 -18.06 7.77 -52.58
N GLU A 500 -19.08 7.00 -52.96
CA GLU A 500 -20.43 7.51 -53.25
C GLU A 500 -21.31 7.51 -51.97
N ALA A 501 -22.43 8.22 -52.03
CA ALA A 501 -23.40 8.24 -50.93
C ALA A 501 -23.87 6.81 -50.54
N GLY A 502 -23.82 6.50 -49.24
CA GLY A 502 -24.13 5.18 -48.69
C GLY A 502 -22.93 4.26 -48.58
N GLU A 503 -21.78 4.58 -49.15
CA GLU A 503 -20.56 3.79 -49.06
C GLU A 503 -19.75 4.12 -47.80
N THR A 504 -18.97 3.13 -47.37
CA THR A 504 -18.00 3.27 -46.30
C THR A 504 -16.59 3.03 -46.83
N GLY A 505 -15.61 3.74 -46.31
CA GLY A 505 -14.23 3.62 -46.76
C GLY A 505 -13.27 4.47 -45.94
N PHE A 506 -12.17 4.90 -46.57
CA PHE A 506 -11.16 5.70 -45.90
C PHE A 506 -10.77 6.91 -46.78
N VAL A 507 -10.59 8.06 -46.12
CA VAL A 507 -10.16 9.30 -46.76
C VAL A 507 -8.86 9.75 -46.12
N VAL A 508 -7.87 10.06 -46.94
CA VAL A 508 -6.58 10.65 -46.52
C VAL A 508 -6.57 12.13 -46.83
N LEU A 509 -6.30 12.94 -45.82
CA LEU A 509 -6.27 14.38 -45.90
C LEU A 509 -4.84 14.93 -45.77
N GLU A 510 -4.55 16.07 -46.42
CA GLU A 510 -3.27 16.78 -46.29
C GLU A 510 -3.08 17.31 -44.87
N ARG A 511 -4.13 17.88 -44.29
CA ARG A 511 -4.17 18.41 -42.90
C ARG A 511 -5.39 17.88 -42.19
N THR A 512 -5.27 17.65 -40.86
CA THR A 512 -6.38 17.06 -40.13
C THR A 512 -6.45 17.56 -38.67
N PRO A 513 -7.66 17.84 -38.16
CA PRO A 513 -7.89 18.13 -36.76
C PRO A 513 -8.12 16.83 -35.92
N PHE A 514 -8.26 15.66 -36.56
CA PHE A 514 -8.66 14.42 -35.94
C PHE A 514 -7.49 13.70 -35.26
N TYR A 515 -7.63 13.36 -33.98
CA TYR A 515 -6.66 12.57 -33.20
C TYR A 515 -6.86 11.09 -33.50
N VAL A 516 -5.77 10.41 -33.86
CA VAL A 516 -5.75 8.94 -33.98
C VAL A 516 -5.48 8.30 -32.65
N GLU A 517 -6.11 7.17 -32.36
CA GLU A 517 -5.92 6.41 -31.10
C GLU A 517 -4.45 6.19 -30.80
N SER A 518 -4.04 6.66 -29.62
CA SER A 518 -2.67 6.52 -29.11
C SER A 518 -2.67 6.70 -27.60
N GLY A 519 -1.78 5.96 -26.90
CA GLY A 519 -1.60 6.09 -25.46
C GLY A 519 -2.86 5.82 -24.63
N GLY A 520 -3.77 4.94 -25.12
CA GLY A 520 -5.02 4.61 -24.43
C GLY A 520 -6.16 5.65 -24.62
N GLN A 521 -5.91 6.75 -25.33
CA GLN A 521 -6.96 7.71 -25.69
C GLN A 521 -7.61 7.30 -27.02
N VAL A 522 -8.93 7.17 -27.03
CA VAL A 522 -9.72 6.82 -28.23
C VAL A 522 -9.60 7.87 -29.35
N SER A 523 -9.77 7.43 -30.59
CA SER A 523 -9.77 8.32 -31.75
C SER A 523 -11.00 9.23 -31.79
N ASP A 524 -10.86 10.40 -32.46
CA ASP A 524 -11.97 11.32 -32.68
C ASP A 524 -12.97 10.82 -33.72
N GLY A 525 -14.18 11.33 -33.60
CA GLY A 525 -15.21 11.32 -34.64
C GLY A 525 -15.60 12.72 -35.06
N GLY A 526 -16.39 12.84 -36.13
CA GLY A 526 -16.84 14.12 -36.62
C GLY A 526 -17.31 14.06 -38.07
N THR A 527 -17.05 15.12 -38.88
CA THR A 527 -17.53 15.21 -40.24
C THR A 527 -16.46 15.73 -41.21
N ILE A 528 -16.55 15.30 -42.46
CA ILE A 528 -15.83 15.84 -43.60
C ILE A 528 -16.88 16.30 -44.61
N VAL A 529 -16.82 17.59 -45.05
CA VAL A 529 -17.79 18.22 -45.95
C VAL A 529 -17.07 18.91 -47.09
N ASN A 530 -17.47 18.62 -48.29
CA ASN A 530 -17.10 19.39 -49.46
C ASN A 530 -18.20 20.44 -49.70
N GLU A 531 -17.93 21.69 -49.35
CA GLU A 531 -18.90 22.78 -49.43
C GLU A 531 -19.27 23.17 -50.88
N ALA A 532 -18.40 22.89 -51.83
CA ALA A 532 -18.63 23.21 -53.24
C ALA A 532 -19.62 22.23 -53.91
N THR A 533 -19.57 20.95 -53.52
CA THR A 533 -20.42 19.88 -54.09
C THR A 533 -21.58 19.49 -53.21
N GLY A 534 -21.55 19.85 -51.92
CA GLY A 534 -22.50 19.39 -50.91
C GLY A 534 -22.26 17.94 -50.45
N ALA A 535 -21.15 17.32 -50.85
CA ALA A 535 -20.79 15.99 -50.41
C ALA A 535 -20.41 16.00 -48.91
N SER A 536 -20.91 15.04 -48.17
CA SER A 536 -20.70 14.92 -46.72
C SER A 536 -20.46 13.50 -46.29
N ALA A 537 -19.53 13.30 -45.34
CA ALA A 537 -19.23 12.01 -44.73
C ALA A 537 -19.02 12.15 -43.23
N ALA A 538 -19.54 11.19 -42.48
CA ALA A 538 -19.28 11.05 -41.05
C ALA A 538 -17.96 10.30 -40.83
N VAL A 539 -17.07 10.85 -39.99
CA VAL A 539 -15.84 10.19 -39.53
C VAL A 539 -16.18 9.35 -38.35
N THR A 540 -16.03 8.01 -38.47
CA THR A 540 -16.38 7.03 -37.45
C THR A 540 -15.15 6.44 -36.70
N GLY A 541 -13.94 6.82 -37.12
CA GLY A 541 -12.68 6.39 -36.49
C GLY A 541 -11.49 6.71 -37.39
N LEU A 542 -10.30 6.43 -36.91
CA LEU A 542 -9.07 6.66 -37.65
C LEU A 542 -8.15 5.45 -37.57
N THR A 543 -7.35 5.26 -38.60
CA THR A 543 -6.23 4.32 -38.64
C THR A 543 -5.03 5.01 -39.31
N ARG A 544 -3.91 4.32 -39.44
CA ARG A 544 -2.75 4.80 -40.21
C ARG A 544 -2.58 4.00 -41.48
N LEU A 545 -2.12 4.62 -42.54
CA LEU A 545 -1.78 3.93 -43.80
C LEU A 545 -0.68 2.88 -43.63
N ALA A 546 0.27 3.16 -42.73
CA ALA A 546 1.35 2.27 -42.28
C ALA A 546 1.79 2.70 -40.88
N PRO A 547 2.55 1.87 -40.12
CA PRO A 547 3.12 2.27 -38.84
C PRO A 547 3.90 3.60 -38.98
N GLY A 548 3.51 4.61 -38.17
CA GLY A 548 4.11 5.95 -38.26
C GLY A 548 3.68 6.81 -39.46
N GLY A 549 2.90 6.26 -40.38
CA GLY A 549 2.42 6.97 -41.60
C GLY A 549 1.20 7.88 -41.37
N PRO A 550 0.72 8.52 -42.45
CA PRO A 550 -0.43 9.43 -42.43
C PRO A 550 -1.71 8.78 -41.92
N ARG A 551 -2.60 9.59 -41.34
CA ARG A 551 -3.93 9.19 -40.88
C ARG A 551 -4.86 8.92 -42.05
N ALA A 552 -5.57 7.80 -42.01
CA ALA A 552 -6.70 7.46 -42.85
C ALA A 552 -7.97 7.56 -42.01
N HIS A 553 -8.86 8.46 -42.37
CA HIS A 553 -10.13 8.71 -41.71
C HIS A 553 -11.15 7.67 -42.21
N ARG A 554 -11.64 6.80 -41.33
CA ARG A 554 -12.73 5.90 -41.67
C ARG A 554 -14.02 6.69 -41.75
N VAL A 555 -14.64 6.67 -42.93
CA VAL A 555 -15.81 7.47 -43.21
C VAL A 555 -17.01 6.65 -43.65
N SER A 556 -18.21 7.21 -43.44
CA SER A 556 -19.46 6.77 -44.04
C SER A 556 -20.02 7.99 -44.79
N VAL A 557 -20.12 7.89 -46.11
CA VAL A 557 -20.59 8.99 -46.95
C VAL A 557 -22.11 9.12 -46.84
N SER A 558 -22.59 10.28 -46.43
CA SER A 558 -24.01 10.54 -46.20
C SER A 558 -24.68 11.23 -47.39
N SER A 559 -23.94 12.00 -48.17
CA SER A 559 -24.46 12.67 -49.38
C SER A 559 -23.34 12.95 -50.37
N GLY A 560 -23.65 12.91 -51.68
CA GLY A 560 -22.71 13.18 -52.75
C GLY A 560 -21.61 12.13 -52.90
N ALA A 561 -20.48 12.52 -53.50
CA ALA A 561 -19.29 11.70 -53.63
C ALA A 561 -18.05 12.44 -53.15
N ILE A 562 -17.12 11.74 -52.50
CA ILE A 562 -15.81 12.27 -52.12
C ILE A 562 -14.75 11.67 -53.04
N THR A 563 -13.97 12.56 -53.69
CA THR A 563 -12.95 12.19 -54.68
C THR A 563 -11.56 12.71 -54.28
N PRO A 564 -10.45 12.11 -54.77
CA PRO A 564 -9.14 12.72 -54.65
C PRO A 564 -9.11 14.15 -55.30
N ARG A 565 -8.40 15.08 -54.64
CA ARG A 565 -8.31 16.53 -54.97
C ARG A 565 -9.52 17.35 -54.57
N ASP A 566 -10.60 16.78 -54.04
CA ASP A 566 -11.65 17.58 -53.41
C ASP A 566 -11.06 18.45 -52.30
N ILE A 567 -11.62 19.65 -52.18
CA ILE A 567 -11.30 20.56 -51.07
C ILE A 567 -12.43 20.46 -50.06
N VAL A 568 -12.07 20.02 -48.85
CA VAL A 568 -13.06 19.74 -47.81
C VAL A 568 -12.82 20.56 -46.54
N THR A 569 -13.87 20.67 -45.74
CA THR A 569 -13.83 21.11 -44.36
C THR A 569 -13.89 19.85 -43.47
N ALA A 570 -12.91 19.69 -42.58
CA ALA A 570 -12.81 18.60 -41.64
C ALA A 570 -13.09 19.13 -40.22
N ALA A 571 -14.16 18.63 -39.57
CA ALA A 571 -14.61 19.11 -38.27
C ALA A 571 -14.79 17.96 -37.27
N VAL A 572 -14.16 18.06 -36.12
CA VAL A 572 -14.27 17.11 -35.01
C VAL A 572 -15.55 17.37 -34.21
N ASP A 573 -16.17 16.32 -33.67
CA ASP A 573 -17.22 16.45 -32.67
C ASP A 573 -16.62 17.00 -31.37
N GLU A 574 -16.77 18.30 -31.15
CA GLU A 574 -16.22 18.99 -29.98
C GLU A 574 -16.74 18.43 -28.66
N LYS A 575 -18.02 18.06 -28.61
CA LYS A 575 -18.64 17.54 -27.39
C LYS A 575 -17.98 16.21 -26.94
N THR A 576 -17.76 15.34 -27.92
CA THR A 576 -17.09 14.05 -27.69
C THR A 576 -15.60 14.25 -27.35
N ARG A 577 -14.92 15.14 -28.07
CA ARG A 577 -13.52 15.51 -27.83
C ARG A 577 -13.33 16.05 -26.40
N ASP A 578 -14.18 16.95 -25.94
CA ASP A 578 -14.09 17.55 -24.60
C ASP A 578 -14.37 16.55 -23.50
N ALA A 579 -15.29 15.62 -23.72
CA ALA A 579 -15.49 14.49 -22.76
C ALA A 579 -14.24 13.61 -22.67
N THR A 580 -13.62 13.28 -23.80
CA THR A 580 -12.38 12.50 -23.88
C THR A 580 -11.21 13.22 -23.18
N ARG A 581 -11.06 14.53 -23.40
CA ARG A 581 -10.03 15.36 -22.74
C ARG A 581 -10.20 15.39 -21.22
N ARG A 582 -11.43 15.52 -20.72
CA ARG A 582 -11.71 15.48 -19.28
C ARG A 582 -11.33 14.12 -18.66
N ASN A 583 -11.66 13.03 -19.33
CA ASN A 583 -11.30 11.68 -18.86
C ASN A 583 -9.78 11.46 -18.87
N HIS A 584 -9.08 11.93 -19.93
CA HIS A 584 -7.62 11.86 -19.99
C HIS A 584 -6.97 12.64 -18.84
N THR A 585 -7.42 13.87 -18.58
CA THR A 585 -6.93 14.68 -17.45
C THR A 585 -7.24 14.03 -16.11
N ALA A 586 -8.45 13.48 -15.93
CA ALA A 586 -8.82 12.78 -14.70
C ALA A 586 -7.92 11.57 -14.42
N THR A 587 -7.51 10.83 -15.45
CA THR A 587 -6.59 9.68 -15.31
C THR A 587 -5.21 10.09 -14.79
N HIS A 588 -4.74 11.30 -15.12
CA HIS A 588 -3.47 11.84 -14.62
C HIS A 588 -3.57 12.48 -13.23
N LEU A 589 -4.79 12.79 -12.77
CA LEU A 589 -5.03 13.34 -11.43
C LEU A 589 -5.32 12.25 -10.38
N LEU A 590 -5.63 11.04 -10.81
CA LEU A 590 -5.80 9.83 -10.00
C LEU A 590 -4.47 9.10 -9.82
#